data_cac0c262f5196d874218fa784286e010
#
_entry.id   cac0c262f5196d874218fa784286e010
#
_cell.length_a   1.000
_cell.length_b   1.000
_cell.length_c   1.000
_cell.angle_alpha   90.00
_cell.angle_beta   90.00
_cell.angle_gamma   90.00
#
_symmetry.space_group_name_H-M   'P 1'
#
loop_
_entity.id
_entity.type
_entity.pdbx_description
1 polymer ?
#
loop_
_entity_poly.entity_id
_entity_poly.type
_entity_poly.pdbx_seq_one_letter_code
_entity_poly.pdbx_strand_id
1 'polypeptide(L)'
;PDLDQIDAIRVGLGALVMTVHAQIAGRHRRWAFALPLYLGIPAIALVWLRASPEGWLPTLWFLFVVWATDSWAMIAGRVFKGPLLAPRISPKKTWSGFFGGFFGAIGIGAIFAAVAGWAITLPMIAVMAAISLVGQAGDVLESAVKRRFHTKDAGDVIPGHGGFLDRMDSLLAATIVFALVRLAMPEIPAGGLTGG
;
A
#
# COMPACT_ATOMS: atom_id res chain seq x y z
N PRO A 1 -3.85 2.89 -23.86
CA PRO A 1 -5.16 3.08 -23.25
C PRO A 1 -5.85 4.20 -23.98
N ASP A 2 -7.10 3.95 -24.43
CA ASP A 2 -7.91 4.95 -25.09
C ASP A 2 -8.02 6.19 -24.20
N LEU A 3 -7.89 7.39 -24.78
CA LEU A 3 -8.02 8.67 -24.09
C LEU A 3 -9.31 8.71 -23.26
N ASP A 4 -10.37 8.07 -23.75
CA ASP A 4 -11.68 7.93 -23.06
C ASP A 4 -11.60 7.17 -21.73
N GLN A 5 -10.73 6.15 -21.60
CA GLN A 5 -10.54 5.43 -20.34
C GLN A 5 -9.80 6.28 -19.32
N ILE A 6 -8.81 7.05 -19.76
CA ILE A 6 -8.05 7.96 -18.88
C ILE A 6 -8.98 9.07 -18.37
N ASP A 7 -9.81 9.62 -19.22
CA ASP A 7 -10.77 10.67 -18.84
C ASP A 7 -11.88 10.13 -17.94
N ALA A 8 -12.37 8.92 -18.15
CA ALA A 8 -13.33 8.27 -17.23
C ALA A 8 -12.72 8.04 -15.84
N ILE A 9 -11.44 7.64 -15.76
CA ILE A 9 -10.73 7.48 -14.49
C ILE A 9 -10.55 8.85 -13.80
N ARG A 10 -10.18 9.89 -14.53
CA ARG A 10 -10.06 11.26 -14.01
C ARG A 10 -11.37 11.79 -13.45
N VAL A 11 -12.46 11.60 -14.18
CA VAL A 11 -13.79 12.02 -13.75
C VAL A 11 -14.25 11.24 -12.52
N GLY A 12 -14.05 9.92 -12.49
CA GLY A 12 -14.40 9.07 -11.34
C GLY A 12 -13.62 9.41 -10.08
N LEU A 13 -12.28 9.60 -10.20
CA LEU A 13 -11.44 10.06 -9.10
C LEU A 13 -11.82 11.47 -8.63
N GLY A 14 -12.07 12.38 -9.56
CA GLY A 14 -12.53 13.74 -9.24
C GLY A 14 -13.85 13.74 -8.46
N ALA A 15 -14.82 12.95 -8.89
CA ALA A 15 -16.12 12.83 -8.23
C ALA A 15 -15.98 12.21 -6.82
N LEU A 16 -15.16 11.18 -6.66
CA LEU A 16 -14.87 10.56 -5.35
C LEU A 16 -14.22 11.57 -4.40
N VAL A 17 -13.20 12.29 -4.87
CA VAL A 17 -12.51 13.33 -4.11
C VAL A 17 -13.46 14.45 -3.69
N MET A 18 -14.31 14.92 -4.61
CA MET A 18 -15.29 16.00 -4.32
C MET A 18 -16.36 15.55 -3.35
N THR A 19 -16.86 14.31 -3.45
CA THR A 19 -17.87 13.77 -2.54
C THR A 19 -17.32 13.63 -1.13
N VAL A 20 -16.13 13.07 -0.98
CA VAL A 20 -15.45 12.95 0.31
C VAL A 20 -15.12 14.32 0.88
N HIS A 21 -14.67 15.26 0.05
CA HIS A 21 -14.40 16.64 0.43
C HIS A 21 -15.65 17.35 0.97
N ALA A 22 -16.79 17.21 0.29
CA ALA A 22 -18.03 17.83 0.72
C ALA A 22 -18.52 17.32 2.08
N GLN A 23 -18.32 16.05 2.39
CA GLN A 23 -18.73 15.47 3.68
C GLN A 23 -17.82 15.91 4.85
N ILE A 24 -16.54 16.22 4.60
CA ILE A 24 -15.58 16.56 5.64
C ILE A 24 -15.42 18.08 5.85
N ALA A 25 -15.69 18.89 4.81
CA ALA A 25 -15.44 20.34 4.81
C ALA A 25 -16.19 21.12 5.90
N GLY A 26 -17.34 20.63 6.38
CA GLY A 26 -18.14 21.32 7.40
C GLY A 26 -17.58 21.28 8.81
N ARG A 27 -16.74 20.32 9.16
CA ARG A 27 -16.35 20.08 10.56
C ARG A 27 -14.83 20.14 10.82
N HIS A 28 -14.00 19.81 9.83
CA HIS A 28 -12.54 19.74 10.01
C HIS A 28 -11.77 20.18 8.75
N ARG A 29 -11.77 21.47 8.45
CA ARG A 29 -11.20 22.08 7.24
C ARG A 29 -9.78 21.59 6.86
N ARG A 30 -8.90 21.32 7.85
CA ARG A 30 -7.53 20.82 7.60
C ARG A 30 -7.52 19.40 7.03
N TRP A 31 -8.43 18.56 7.47
CA TRP A 31 -8.56 17.18 7.01
C TRP A 31 -9.23 17.08 5.64
N ALA A 32 -10.06 18.06 5.29
CA ALA A 32 -10.66 18.18 3.98
C ALA A 32 -9.62 18.31 2.84
N PHE A 33 -8.44 18.87 3.12
CA PHE A 33 -7.33 18.92 2.18
C PHE A 33 -6.41 17.70 2.26
N ALA A 34 -6.17 17.17 3.46
CA ALA A 34 -5.26 16.06 3.65
C ALA A 34 -5.77 14.75 3.03
N LEU A 35 -7.07 14.47 3.13
CA LEU A 35 -7.66 13.21 2.67
C LEU A 35 -7.61 13.05 1.14
N PRO A 36 -7.98 14.05 0.31
CA PRO A 36 -7.82 13.97 -1.14
C PRO A 36 -6.38 13.73 -1.58
N LEU A 37 -5.41 14.34 -0.91
CA LEU A 37 -4.00 14.12 -1.19
C LEU A 37 -3.56 12.71 -0.78
N TYR A 38 -4.00 12.24 0.39
CA TYR A 38 -3.67 10.92 0.90
C TYR A 38 -4.21 9.79 0.01
N LEU A 39 -5.39 9.96 -0.58
CA LEU A 39 -6.00 9.00 -1.50
C LEU A 39 -5.60 9.23 -2.96
N GLY A 40 -5.59 10.48 -3.38
CA GLY A 40 -5.41 10.85 -4.80
C GLY A 40 -3.99 10.60 -5.30
N ILE A 41 -2.98 10.95 -4.50
CA ILE A 41 -1.57 10.75 -4.91
C ILE A 41 -1.26 9.27 -5.14
N PRO A 42 -1.56 8.34 -4.20
CA PRO A 42 -1.33 6.92 -4.44
C PRO A 42 -2.17 6.34 -5.58
N ALA A 43 -3.43 6.79 -5.72
CA ALA A 43 -4.28 6.32 -6.81
C ALA A 43 -3.72 6.71 -8.19
N ILE A 44 -3.29 7.97 -8.35
CA ILE A 44 -2.61 8.43 -9.57
C ILE A 44 -1.32 7.65 -9.79
N ALA A 45 -0.52 7.44 -8.73
CA ALA A 45 0.73 6.70 -8.81
C ALA A 45 0.49 5.25 -9.26
N LEU A 46 -0.53 4.57 -8.73
CA LEU A 46 -0.87 3.20 -9.10
C LEU A 46 -1.33 3.10 -10.57
N VAL A 47 -2.15 4.05 -11.02
CA VAL A 47 -2.56 4.14 -12.44
C VAL A 47 -1.34 4.37 -13.33
N TRP A 48 -0.45 5.29 -12.94
CA TRP A 48 0.79 5.56 -13.68
C TRP A 48 1.71 4.32 -13.74
N LEU A 49 1.91 3.63 -12.63
CA LEU A 49 2.69 2.39 -12.57
C LEU A 49 2.11 1.33 -13.53
N ARG A 50 0.79 1.17 -13.54
CA ARG A 50 0.10 0.21 -14.41
C ARG A 50 0.16 0.59 -15.88
N ALA A 51 0.07 1.89 -16.20
CA ALA A 51 0.08 2.42 -17.57
C ALA A 51 1.49 2.51 -18.18
N SER A 52 2.56 2.39 -17.38
CA SER A 52 3.94 2.38 -17.86
C SER A 52 4.17 1.20 -18.83
N PRO A 53 5.06 1.32 -19.81
CA PRO A 53 5.48 0.19 -20.65
C PRO A 53 5.88 -0.98 -19.74
N GLU A 54 5.35 -2.18 -20.02
CA GLU A 54 5.54 -3.38 -19.19
C GLU A 54 5.15 -3.24 -17.72
N GLY A 55 4.45 -2.17 -17.36
CA GLY A 55 4.09 -1.86 -15.95
C GLY A 55 3.15 -2.86 -15.29
N TRP A 56 2.47 -3.73 -16.04
CA TRP A 56 1.53 -4.68 -15.48
C TRP A 56 2.19 -5.71 -14.55
N LEU A 57 3.33 -6.27 -14.95
CA LEU A 57 4.03 -7.30 -14.19
C LEU A 57 4.73 -6.75 -12.93
N PRO A 58 5.48 -5.62 -13.00
CA PRO A 58 5.97 -4.90 -11.82
C PRO A 58 4.86 -4.48 -10.86
N THR A 59 3.72 -4.01 -11.36
CA THR A 59 2.58 -3.63 -10.52
C THR A 59 1.99 -4.86 -9.81
N LEU A 60 1.87 -5.97 -10.51
CA LEU A 60 1.39 -7.21 -9.92
C LEU A 60 2.36 -7.73 -8.85
N TRP A 61 3.67 -7.72 -9.13
CA TRP A 61 4.69 -8.05 -8.14
C TRP A 61 4.60 -7.17 -6.90
N PHE A 62 4.46 -5.86 -7.06
CA PHE A 62 4.26 -4.93 -5.96
C PHE A 62 3.04 -5.30 -5.10
N LEU A 63 1.90 -5.62 -5.73
CA LEU A 63 0.69 -6.05 -5.01
C LEU A 63 0.93 -7.33 -4.21
N PHE A 64 1.64 -8.31 -4.79
CA PHE A 64 1.99 -9.54 -4.08
C PHE A 64 2.89 -9.28 -2.87
N VAL A 65 3.85 -8.35 -2.96
CA VAL A 65 4.71 -7.94 -1.84
C VAL A 65 3.88 -7.32 -0.71
N VAL A 66 2.93 -6.42 -1.03
CA VAL A 66 2.05 -5.81 -0.05
C VAL A 66 1.14 -6.85 0.60
N TRP A 67 0.45 -7.68 -0.18
CA TRP A 67 -0.44 -8.73 0.35
C TRP A 67 0.30 -9.78 1.18
N ALA A 68 1.53 -10.11 0.78
CA ALA A 68 2.38 -10.98 1.57
C ALA A 68 2.74 -10.35 2.91
N THR A 69 3.06 -9.04 2.93
CA THR A 69 3.32 -8.31 4.17
C THR A 69 2.16 -8.48 5.15
N ASP A 70 0.94 -8.17 4.71
CA ASP A 70 -0.25 -8.19 5.58
C ASP A 70 -0.61 -9.62 6.02
N SER A 71 -0.58 -10.56 5.08
CA SER A 71 -0.92 -11.96 5.34
C SER A 71 0.08 -12.62 6.31
N TRP A 72 1.37 -12.48 6.06
CA TRP A 72 2.39 -13.06 6.93
C TRP A 72 2.48 -12.35 8.27
N ALA A 73 2.24 -11.04 8.33
CA ALA A 73 2.14 -10.32 9.60
C ALA A 73 0.98 -10.87 10.45
N MET A 74 -0.17 -11.15 9.85
CA MET A 74 -1.30 -11.74 10.53
C MET A 74 -1.02 -13.18 10.99
N ILE A 75 -0.44 -14.02 10.12
CA ILE A 75 -0.15 -15.43 10.42
C ILE A 75 0.90 -15.50 11.55
N ALA A 76 2.03 -14.84 11.39
CA ALA A 76 3.12 -14.87 12.37
C ALA A 76 2.69 -14.26 13.71
N GLY A 77 1.93 -13.18 13.70
CA GLY A 77 1.41 -12.56 14.91
C GLY A 77 0.44 -13.45 15.70
N ARG A 78 -0.34 -14.29 14.99
CA ARG A 78 -1.26 -15.25 15.65
C ARG A 78 -0.55 -16.50 16.15
N VAL A 79 0.41 -17.02 15.37
CA VAL A 79 1.14 -18.26 15.68
C VAL A 79 2.17 -18.02 16.77
N PHE A 80 3.05 -17.07 16.59
CA PHE A 80 4.16 -16.82 17.52
C PHE A 80 3.77 -15.90 18.67
N LYS A 81 2.70 -15.09 18.51
CA LYS A 81 2.27 -14.12 19.53
C LYS A 81 3.45 -13.20 19.92
N GLY A 82 3.55 -12.81 21.20
CA GLY A 82 4.67 -12.02 21.71
C GLY A 82 4.28 -10.59 22.07
N PRO A 83 5.28 -9.72 22.35
CA PRO A 83 5.01 -8.36 22.79
C PRO A 83 4.28 -7.54 21.72
N LEU A 84 3.42 -6.64 22.16
CA LEU A 84 2.66 -5.77 21.28
C LEU A 84 3.57 -4.69 20.70
N LEU A 85 3.41 -4.41 19.40
CA LEU A 85 4.18 -3.40 18.67
C LEU A 85 3.77 -1.98 19.08
N ALA A 86 2.47 -1.71 19.17
CA ALA A 86 1.92 -0.39 19.47
C ALA A 86 0.66 -0.52 20.36
N PRO A 87 0.76 -0.86 21.67
CA PRO A 87 -0.38 -1.20 22.53
C PRO A 87 -1.47 -0.14 22.60
N ARG A 88 -1.08 1.16 22.58
CA ARG A 88 -2.01 2.29 22.69
C ARG A 88 -2.74 2.62 21.38
N ILE A 89 -2.17 2.23 20.23
CA ILE A 89 -2.66 2.58 18.89
C ILE A 89 -3.38 1.37 18.30
N SER A 90 -2.71 0.23 18.25
CA SER A 90 -3.22 -1.03 17.69
C SER A 90 -2.89 -2.20 18.63
N PRO A 91 -3.82 -2.61 19.52
CA PRO A 91 -3.58 -3.65 20.53
C PRO A 91 -3.49 -5.06 19.94
N LYS A 92 -3.62 -5.23 18.63
CA LYS A 92 -3.53 -6.53 17.95
C LYS A 92 -2.20 -6.74 17.23
N LYS A 93 -1.39 -5.67 17.03
CA LYS A 93 -0.10 -5.76 16.32
C LYS A 93 1.00 -6.22 17.27
N THR A 94 1.76 -7.22 16.85
CA THR A 94 2.86 -7.81 17.60
C THR A 94 4.19 -7.64 16.86
N TRP A 95 5.31 -7.69 17.57
CA TRP A 95 6.63 -7.70 16.96
C TRP A 95 6.88 -8.95 16.11
N SER A 96 6.36 -10.11 16.52
CA SER A 96 6.41 -11.34 15.70
C SER A 96 5.68 -11.15 14.36
N GLY A 97 4.51 -10.48 14.39
CA GLY A 97 3.80 -10.12 13.19
C GLY A 97 4.59 -9.17 12.30
N PHE A 98 5.21 -8.13 12.88
CA PHE A 98 6.05 -7.19 12.14
C PHE A 98 7.18 -7.89 11.37
N PHE A 99 7.96 -8.73 12.04
CA PHE A 99 9.02 -9.48 11.38
C PHE A 99 8.49 -10.53 10.41
N GLY A 100 7.37 -11.20 10.75
CA GLY A 100 6.70 -12.13 9.84
C GLY A 100 6.29 -11.47 8.53
N GLY A 101 5.67 -10.29 8.58
CA GLY A 101 5.32 -9.50 7.40
C GLY A 101 6.56 -9.09 6.60
N PHE A 102 7.59 -8.60 7.28
CA PHE A 102 8.84 -8.17 6.66
C PHE A 102 9.52 -9.31 5.87
N PHE A 103 9.74 -10.45 6.50
CA PHE A 103 10.37 -11.60 5.82
C PHE A 103 9.43 -12.26 4.80
N GLY A 104 8.13 -12.29 5.08
CA GLY A 104 7.11 -12.79 4.14
C GLY A 104 7.07 -11.98 2.84
N ALA A 105 7.17 -10.66 2.93
CA ALA A 105 7.27 -9.77 1.77
C ALA A 105 8.48 -10.08 0.89
N ILE A 106 9.66 -10.20 1.51
CA ILE A 106 10.91 -10.52 0.81
C ILE A 106 10.81 -11.92 0.17
N GLY A 107 10.32 -12.92 0.92
CA GLY A 107 10.19 -14.29 0.42
C GLY A 107 9.24 -14.41 -0.76
N ILE A 108 8.03 -13.90 -0.65
CA ILE A 108 7.03 -13.96 -1.75
C ILE A 108 7.45 -13.09 -2.93
N GLY A 109 8.00 -11.90 -2.68
CA GLY A 109 8.52 -11.03 -3.73
C GLY A 109 9.68 -11.67 -4.49
N ALA A 110 10.57 -12.37 -3.81
CA ALA A 110 11.67 -13.11 -4.43
C ALA A 110 11.18 -14.33 -5.23
N ILE A 111 10.19 -15.08 -4.71
CA ILE A 111 9.57 -16.19 -5.44
C ILE A 111 8.92 -15.68 -6.73
N PHE A 112 8.15 -14.59 -6.64
CA PHE A 112 7.55 -13.97 -7.82
C PHE A 112 8.60 -13.55 -8.85
N ALA A 113 9.68 -12.89 -8.40
CA ALA A 113 10.78 -12.46 -9.26
C ALA A 113 11.43 -13.65 -9.97
N ALA A 114 11.70 -14.73 -9.25
CA ALA A 114 12.26 -15.95 -9.82
C ALA A 114 11.34 -16.58 -10.88
N VAL A 115 10.03 -16.62 -10.62
CA VAL A 115 9.02 -17.12 -11.60
C VAL A 115 8.93 -16.21 -12.82
N ALA A 116 9.06 -14.89 -12.62
CA ALA A 116 9.06 -13.92 -13.72
C ALA A 116 10.39 -13.87 -14.49
N GLY A 117 11.40 -14.64 -14.10
CA GLY A 117 12.72 -14.65 -14.71
C GLY A 117 13.57 -13.40 -14.35
N TRP A 118 13.21 -12.67 -13.30
CA TRP A 118 13.95 -11.49 -12.87
C TRP A 118 15.12 -11.85 -11.96
N ALA A 119 16.25 -11.12 -12.10
CA ALA A 119 17.38 -11.28 -11.19
C ALA A 119 17.04 -10.72 -9.80
N ILE A 120 17.27 -11.51 -8.76
CA ILE A 120 17.10 -11.07 -7.37
C ILE A 120 18.36 -10.32 -6.96
N THR A 121 18.32 -9.00 -7.09
CA THR A 121 19.42 -8.10 -6.76
C THR A 121 19.27 -7.51 -5.35
N LEU A 122 20.37 -7.02 -4.77
CA LEU A 122 20.33 -6.34 -3.48
C LEU A 122 19.41 -5.09 -3.49
N PRO A 123 19.42 -4.22 -4.53
CA PRO A 123 18.44 -3.14 -4.64
C PRO A 123 16.99 -3.63 -4.64
N MET A 124 16.69 -4.73 -5.33
CA MET A 124 15.34 -5.31 -5.32
C MET A 124 14.92 -5.80 -3.93
N ILE A 125 15.82 -6.45 -3.19
CA ILE A 125 15.57 -6.84 -1.79
C ILE A 125 15.31 -5.61 -0.93
N ALA A 126 16.10 -4.54 -1.10
CA ALA A 126 15.90 -3.29 -0.39
C ALA A 126 14.54 -2.64 -0.69
N VAL A 127 14.08 -2.73 -1.93
CA VAL A 127 12.75 -2.25 -2.34
C VAL A 127 11.63 -3.05 -1.69
N MET A 128 11.72 -4.39 -1.68
CA MET A 128 10.74 -5.25 -0.97
C MET A 128 10.69 -4.92 0.52
N ALA A 129 11.86 -4.75 1.15
CA ALA A 129 11.97 -4.34 2.55
C ALA A 129 11.32 -2.97 2.79
N ALA A 130 11.61 -1.97 1.94
CA ALA A 130 11.04 -0.63 2.05
C ALA A 130 9.51 -0.63 1.87
N ILE A 131 8.97 -1.37 0.90
CA ILE A 131 7.53 -1.54 0.68
C ILE A 131 6.87 -2.11 1.95
N SER A 132 7.44 -3.19 2.51
CA SER A 132 6.91 -3.82 3.72
C SER A 132 6.95 -2.89 4.93
N LEU A 133 8.09 -2.23 5.17
CA LEU A 133 8.25 -1.31 6.31
C LEU A 133 7.28 -0.13 6.22
N VAL A 134 7.17 0.50 5.04
CA VAL A 134 6.30 1.66 4.86
C VAL A 134 4.84 1.26 4.86
N GLY A 135 4.47 0.12 4.27
CA GLY A 135 3.11 -0.42 4.36
C GLY A 135 2.67 -0.65 5.81
N GLN A 136 3.51 -1.31 6.61
CA GLN A 136 3.23 -1.54 8.03
C GLN A 136 3.19 -0.24 8.86
N ALA A 137 4.05 0.73 8.53
CA ALA A 137 4.03 2.05 9.16
C ALA A 137 2.75 2.83 8.79
N GLY A 138 2.30 2.74 7.53
CA GLY A 138 1.07 3.35 7.04
C GLY A 138 -0.16 2.85 7.81
N ASP A 139 -0.30 1.53 7.98
CA ASP A 139 -1.37 0.93 8.76
C ASP A 139 -1.32 1.35 10.26
N VAL A 140 -0.13 1.48 10.86
CA VAL A 140 -0.01 2.03 12.23
C VAL A 140 -0.41 3.50 12.28
N LEU A 141 0.00 4.30 11.29
CA LEU A 141 -0.34 5.71 11.19
C LEU A 141 -1.85 5.92 11.05
N GLU A 142 -2.49 5.18 10.15
CA GLU A 142 -3.95 5.23 9.98
C GLU A 142 -4.67 4.84 11.27
N SER A 143 -4.22 3.78 11.94
CA SER A 143 -4.72 3.38 13.25
C SER A 143 -4.57 4.51 14.28
N ALA A 144 -3.45 5.24 14.30
CA ALA A 144 -3.24 6.38 15.18
C ALA A 144 -4.20 7.54 14.88
N VAL A 145 -4.41 7.83 13.59
CA VAL A 145 -5.38 8.85 13.15
C VAL A 145 -6.80 8.47 13.61
N LYS A 146 -7.24 7.24 13.40
CA LYS A 146 -8.57 6.76 13.88
C LYS A 146 -8.73 6.93 15.39
N ARG A 147 -7.72 6.59 16.20
CA ARG A 147 -7.76 6.80 17.66
C ARG A 147 -7.87 8.26 18.05
N ARG A 148 -7.19 9.16 17.32
CA ARG A 148 -7.30 10.62 17.57
C ARG A 148 -8.72 11.15 17.34
N PHE A 149 -9.48 10.53 16.42
CA PHE A 149 -10.88 10.89 16.16
C PHE A 149 -11.89 10.06 16.96
N HIS A 150 -11.43 9.27 17.92
CA HIS A 150 -12.26 8.37 18.72
C HIS A 150 -13.12 7.42 17.87
N THR A 151 -12.64 7.11 16.65
CA THR A 151 -13.26 6.13 15.76
C THR A 151 -12.43 4.86 15.71
N LYS A 152 -13.07 3.76 15.33
CA LYS A 152 -12.41 2.47 15.13
C LYS A 152 -12.32 2.12 13.65
N ASP A 153 -13.35 2.44 12.91
CA ASP A 153 -13.50 2.13 11.50
C ASP A 153 -13.65 3.42 10.70
N ALA A 154 -13.12 3.47 9.48
CA ALA A 154 -13.13 4.65 8.62
C ALA A 154 -14.47 4.86 7.86
N GLY A 155 -15.52 4.12 8.22
CA GLY A 155 -16.87 4.18 7.68
C GLY A 155 -17.52 2.80 7.53
N ASP A 156 -18.83 2.77 7.26
CA ASP A 156 -19.63 1.55 7.07
C ASP A 156 -19.97 1.32 5.59
N VAL A 157 -19.04 1.64 4.68
CA VAL A 157 -19.28 1.54 3.23
C VAL A 157 -19.47 0.09 2.79
N ILE A 158 -18.84 -0.86 3.48
CA ILE A 158 -19.00 -2.30 3.21
C ILE A 158 -19.67 -2.93 4.44
N PRO A 159 -20.95 -3.35 4.35
CA PRO A 159 -21.66 -3.97 5.46
C PRO A 159 -20.88 -5.17 6.03
N GLY A 160 -20.58 -5.14 7.33
CA GLY A 160 -19.90 -6.22 8.04
C GLY A 160 -18.38 -6.32 7.84
N HIS A 161 -17.75 -5.42 7.06
CA HIS A 161 -16.32 -5.50 6.75
C HIS A 161 -15.51 -4.23 7.06
N GLY A 162 -16.12 -3.20 7.66
CA GLY A 162 -15.46 -1.92 7.95
C GLY A 162 -15.32 -0.99 6.76
N GLY A 163 -14.52 0.07 6.90
CA GLY A 163 -14.30 1.05 5.83
C GLY A 163 -13.40 0.53 4.70
N PHE A 164 -13.63 1.00 3.49
CA PHE A 164 -12.76 0.72 2.34
C PHE A 164 -11.32 1.18 2.61
N LEU A 165 -11.14 2.29 3.30
CA LEU A 165 -9.84 2.85 3.70
C LEU A 165 -9.05 1.90 4.59
N ASP A 166 -9.72 1.21 5.53
CA ASP A 166 -9.10 0.24 6.44
C ASP A 166 -8.46 -0.98 5.73
N ARG A 167 -8.72 -1.13 4.44
CA ARG A 167 -8.17 -2.19 3.58
C ARG A 167 -7.07 -1.72 2.65
N MET A 168 -6.96 -0.41 2.46
CA MET A 168 -6.05 0.18 1.49
C MET A 168 -4.90 0.95 2.14
N ASP A 169 -4.87 1.06 3.47
CA ASP A 169 -3.93 1.88 4.23
C ASP A 169 -2.46 1.50 3.97
N SER A 170 -2.11 0.23 4.08
CA SER A 170 -0.78 -0.29 3.78
C SER A 170 -0.42 -0.12 2.30
N LEU A 171 -1.40 -0.39 1.41
CA LEU A 171 -1.23 -0.26 -0.03
C LEU A 171 -0.98 1.19 -0.44
N LEU A 172 -1.74 2.16 0.10
CA LEU A 172 -1.59 3.57 -0.25
C LEU A 172 -0.19 4.09 0.11
N ALA A 173 0.29 3.79 1.32
CA ALA A 173 1.61 4.20 1.77
C ALA A 173 2.73 3.53 0.93
N ALA A 174 2.62 2.23 0.71
CA ALA A 174 3.58 1.46 -0.09
C ALA A 174 3.63 1.90 -1.56
N THR A 175 2.49 2.29 -2.15
CA THR A 175 2.41 2.75 -3.54
C THR A 175 3.27 3.98 -3.80
N ILE A 176 3.30 4.93 -2.86
CA ILE A 176 4.14 6.14 -2.99
C ILE A 176 5.62 5.75 -3.06
N VAL A 177 6.06 4.86 -2.17
CA VAL A 177 7.46 4.39 -2.16
C VAL A 177 7.79 3.67 -3.46
N PHE A 178 6.94 2.76 -3.91
CA PHE A 178 7.20 2.02 -5.15
C PHE A 178 7.20 2.95 -6.38
N ALA A 179 6.32 3.94 -6.44
CA ALA A 179 6.33 4.93 -7.50
C ALA A 179 7.63 5.76 -7.52
N LEU A 180 8.11 6.20 -6.34
CA LEU A 180 9.38 6.92 -6.23
C LEU A 180 10.57 6.05 -6.64
N VAL A 181 10.57 4.77 -6.28
CA VAL A 181 11.59 3.82 -6.71
C VAL A 181 11.57 3.67 -8.23
N ARG A 182 10.40 3.50 -8.85
CA ARG A 182 10.25 3.38 -10.30
C ARG A 182 10.65 4.64 -11.06
N LEU A 183 10.51 5.81 -10.47
CA LEU A 183 11.00 7.07 -11.02
C LEU A 183 12.53 7.18 -10.96
N ALA A 184 13.14 6.73 -9.85
CA ALA A 184 14.57 6.83 -9.61
C ALA A 184 15.37 5.67 -10.24
N MET A 185 14.77 4.48 -10.31
CA MET A 185 15.37 3.22 -10.76
C MET A 185 14.35 2.46 -11.63
N PRO A 186 14.11 2.90 -12.86
CA PRO A 186 13.08 2.31 -13.72
C PRO A 186 13.30 0.83 -14.05
N GLU A 187 14.53 0.34 -13.92
CA GLU A 187 14.89 -1.06 -14.10
C GLU A 187 14.38 -1.99 -12.99
N ILE A 188 14.02 -1.49 -11.80
CA ILE A 188 13.52 -2.33 -10.70
C ILE A 188 12.00 -2.46 -10.79
N PRO A 189 11.45 -3.70 -10.69
CA PRO A 189 12.12 -4.97 -10.43
C PRO A 189 12.65 -5.72 -11.66
N ALA A 190 12.32 -5.28 -12.86
CA ALA A 190 12.54 -6.01 -14.12
C ALA A 190 13.98 -5.92 -14.70
N GLY A 191 14.89 -5.23 -14.04
CA GLY A 191 16.22 -4.91 -14.55
C GLY A 191 17.22 -6.07 -14.57
N GLY A 192 16.85 -7.18 -15.15
CA GLY A 192 17.74 -8.31 -15.34
C GLY A 192 17.56 -9.02 -16.67
N LEU A 193 16.60 -8.58 -17.50
CA LEU A 193 16.30 -9.23 -18.78
C LEU A 193 17.04 -8.62 -19.98
N THR A 194 17.87 -7.60 -19.79
CA THR A 194 18.67 -6.96 -20.87
C THR A 194 20.14 -7.33 -20.79
N GLY A 195 20.44 -8.56 -20.41
CA GLY A 195 21.79 -9.13 -20.44
C GLY A 195 21.83 -10.34 -21.36
N GLY A 196 21.77 -10.08 -22.65
CA GLY A 196 21.94 -11.09 -23.68
C GLY A 196 22.15 -10.40 -25.01
#